data_9e46dedb7f42c5a3492b54541d663537
#
_entry.id   9e46dedb7f42c5a3492b54541d663537
#
_cell.length_a   1.000
_cell.length_b   1.000
_cell.length_c   1.000
_cell.angle_alpha   90.00
_cell.angle_beta   90.00
_cell.angle_gamma   90.00
#
_symmetry.space_group_name_H-M   'P 1'
#
loop_
_entity.id
_entity.type
_entity.pdbx_description
1 polymer ?
#
loop_
_entity_poly.entity_id
_entity_poly.type
_entity_poly.pdbx_seq_one_letter_code
_entity_poly.pdbx_strand_id
1 'polypeptide(L)'
;MRRSLSILVFAFLTALPAAARAAMSEEEMRKLLAVVDDRQRNSGDYKSYVYIQQKEKAKEDLLYEAVTYRRDLDDKLVILFLKPKSEAGKGYLRIDKNLFLYDPTVGKWERRTERDRIIGTNSRRSDFDESRLAEEFDPKYVGEEKLGSFSVHHLELHARPGADVAYPILHLWIDAATNNVLKRQEFALSGRLIRTTYNPQWAKKYSQSKKADIYYPKEIRIFDEIEKGNSTVVLIRDVDLNPLPANIFTKAWLESKSR
;
A
#
# COMPACT_ATOMS: atom_id res chain seq x y z
N MET A 1 -77.94 31.25 -12.20
CA MET A 1 -76.98 31.11 -11.07
C MET A 1 -76.28 29.78 -11.19
N ARG A 2 -75.04 29.72 -11.71
CA ARG A 2 -74.22 28.48 -11.80
C ARG A 2 -73.14 28.64 -10.77
N ARG A 3 -73.10 27.70 -9.78
CA ARG A 3 -72.04 27.62 -8.75
C ARG A 3 -70.97 26.71 -9.28
N SER A 4 -69.74 27.26 -9.48
CA SER A 4 -68.56 26.48 -9.80
C SER A 4 -67.97 25.93 -8.51
N LEU A 5 -67.81 24.59 -8.48
CA LEU A 5 -67.18 23.85 -7.38
C LEU A 5 -65.70 23.68 -7.73
N SER A 6 -64.83 24.40 -7.07
CA SER A 6 -63.36 24.23 -7.22
C SER A 6 -62.88 23.07 -6.32
N ILE A 7 -62.40 21.99 -6.93
CA ILE A 7 -61.78 20.87 -6.25
C ILE A 7 -60.30 21.17 -6.06
N LEU A 8 -59.90 21.35 -4.81
CA LEU A 8 -58.47 21.55 -4.42
C LEU A 8 -57.85 20.14 -4.28
N VAL A 9 -56.99 19.77 -5.23
CA VAL A 9 -56.19 18.52 -5.15
C VAL A 9 -54.95 18.77 -4.29
N PHE A 10 -54.94 18.22 -3.09
CA PHE A 10 -53.77 18.21 -2.21
C PHE A 10 -52.82 17.07 -2.67
N ALA A 11 -51.74 17.41 -3.32
CA ALA A 11 -50.66 16.45 -3.62
C ALA A 11 -49.86 16.17 -2.35
N PHE A 12 -50.07 15.01 -1.77
CA PHE A 12 -49.22 14.49 -0.68
C PHE A 12 -47.87 14.05 -1.28
N LEU A 13 -46.85 14.88 -1.10
CA LEU A 13 -45.47 14.49 -1.39
C LEU A 13 -44.99 13.52 -0.28
N THR A 14 -45.05 12.23 -0.52
CA THR A 14 -44.45 11.22 0.37
C THR A 14 -42.93 11.28 0.21
N ALA A 15 -42.25 11.99 1.11
CA ALA A 15 -40.80 11.86 1.26
C ALA A 15 -40.46 10.43 1.68
N LEU A 16 -39.94 9.63 0.75
CA LEU A 16 -39.32 8.33 1.07
C LEU A 16 -38.13 8.60 2.00
N PRO A 17 -38.08 7.95 3.17
CA PRO A 17 -36.88 8.05 4.02
C PRO A 17 -35.70 7.49 3.23
N ALA A 18 -34.67 8.30 3.00
CA ALA A 18 -33.38 7.82 2.56
C ALA A 18 -32.93 6.79 3.58
N ALA A 19 -32.86 5.51 3.18
CA ALA A 19 -32.36 4.45 4.04
C ALA A 19 -30.94 4.85 4.48
N ALA A 20 -30.79 5.27 5.72
CA ALA A 20 -29.50 5.49 6.31
C ALA A 20 -28.78 4.12 6.28
N ARG A 21 -27.80 4.00 5.41
CA ARG A 21 -26.98 2.80 5.30
C ARG A 21 -26.28 2.63 6.64
N ALA A 22 -26.50 1.49 7.28
CA ALA A 22 -25.94 1.24 8.61
C ALA A 22 -24.41 1.38 8.56
N ALA A 23 -23.84 2.08 9.52
CA ALA A 23 -22.40 2.17 9.67
C ALA A 23 -21.83 0.76 9.87
N MET A 24 -20.67 0.48 9.25
CA MET A 24 -19.98 -0.79 9.44
C MET A 24 -19.63 -0.99 10.93
N SER A 25 -19.96 -2.16 11.47
CA SER A 25 -19.63 -2.51 12.86
C SER A 25 -18.12 -2.67 13.05
N GLU A 26 -17.64 -2.61 14.28
CA GLU A 26 -16.22 -2.82 14.59
C GLU A 26 -15.73 -4.19 14.13
N GLU A 27 -16.55 -5.23 14.31
CA GLU A 27 -16.22 -6.59 13.87
C GLU A 27 -16.07 -6.68 12.35
N GLU A 28 -16.97 -6.04 11.58
CA GLU A 28 -16.89 -5.98 10.12
C GLU A 28 -15.64 -5.22 9.65
N MET A 29 -15.31 -4.10 10.31
CA MET A 29 -14.09 -3.35 10.01
C MET A 29 -12.83 -4.19 10.28
N ARG A 30 -12.77 -4.91 11.40
CA ARG A 30 -11.64 -5.79 11.72
C ARG A 30 -11.51 -6.94 10.73
N LYS A 31 -12.62 -7.55 10.30
CA LYS A 31 -12.62 -8.56 9.23
C LYS A 31 -12.10 -7.99 7.90
N LEU A 32 -12.53 -6.78 7.55
CA LEU A 32 -12.06 -6.10 6.34
C LEU A 32 -10.55 -5.82 6.42
N LEU A 33 -10.05 -5.31 7.56
CA LEU A 33 -8.63 -5.07 7.77
C LEU A 33 -7.81 -6.37 7.72
N ALA A 34 -8.33 -7.47 8.28
CA ALA A 34 -7.67 -8.77 8.20
C ALA A 34 -7.54 -9.26 6.75
N VAL A 35 -8.53 -9.00 5.88
CA VAL A 35 -8.43 -9.27 4.43
C VAL A 35 -7.35 -8.41 3.77
N VAL A 36 -7.26 -7.13 4.14
CA VAL A 36 -6.21 -6.22 3.64
C VAL A 36 -4.84 -6.70 4.07
N ASP A 37 -4.67 -7.07 5.35
CA ASP A 37 -3.43 -7.60 5.89
C ASP A 37 -3.02 -8.90 5.18
N ASP A 38 -3.94 -9.86 5.01
CA ASP A 38 -3.65 -11.13 4.31
C ASP A 38 -3.14 -10.89 2.89
N ARG A 39 -3.72 -9.94 2.16
CA ARG A 39 -3.27 -9.60 0.80
C ARG A 39 -1.84 -9.09 0.73
N GLN A 40 -1.38 -8.38 1.73
CA GLN A 40 -0.01 -7.88 1.77
C GLN A 40 1.00 -8.93 2.19
N ARG A 41 0.60 -9.91 3.01
CA ARG A 41 1.45 -10.97 3.57
C ARG A 41 1.51 -12.24 2.73
N ASN A 42 0.63 -12.40 1.76
CA ASN A 42 0.21 -13.73 1.38
C ASN A 42 0.36 -14.06 -0.10
N SER A 43 1.39 -13.55 -0.73
CA SER A 43 1.67 -13.93 -2.12
C SER A 43 2.44 -15.25 -2.27
N GLY A 44 2.95 -15.82 -1.18
CA GLY A 44 3.88 -16.94 -1.22
C GLY A 44 5.25 -16.48 -1.73
N ASP A 45 5.84 -17.23 -2.67
CA ASP A 45 7.02 -16.77 -3.40
C ASP A 45 6.58 -15.78 -4.49
N TYR A 46 7.30 -14.67 -4.59
CA TYR A 46 6.97 -13.56 -5.48
C TYR A 46 8.24 -12.94 -6.06
N LYS A 47 8.28 -12.80 -7.37
CA LYS A 47 9.31 -12.05 -8.08
C LYS A 47 8.64 -11.04 -9.00
N SER A 48 9.15 -9.81 -9.07
CA SER A 48 8.67 -8.82 -10.04
C SER A 48 9.78 -7.90 -10.50
N TYR A 49 9.63 -7.38 -11.73
CA TYR A 49 10.38 -6.21 -12.18
C TYR A 49 9.63 -4.95 -11.80
N VAL A 50 10.37 -3.95 -11.33
CA VAL A 50 9.82 -2.70 -10.81
C VAL A 50 10.50 -1.53 -11.51
N TYR A 51 9.67 -0.63 -12.07
CA TYR A 51 10.12 0.65 -12.62
C TYR A 51 9.68 1.74 -11.66
N ILE A 52 10.63 2.61 -11.26
CA ILE A 52 10.38 3.65 -10.26
C ILE A 52 10.76 4.98 -10.88
N GLN A 53 9.82 5.92 -10.92
CA GLN A 53 10.07 7.32 -11.24
C GLN A 53 10.01 8.14 -9.95
N GLN A 54 11.13 8.74 -9.59
CA GLN A 54 11.22 9.66 -8.47
C GLN A 54 11.23 11.09 -8.99
N LYS A 55 10.28 11.89 -8.53
CA LYS A 55 10.21 13.33 -8.78
C LYS A 55 10.58 14.10 -7.52
N GLU A 56 11.51 15.04 -7.67
CA GLU A 56 11.83 16.01 -6.64
C GLU A 56 11.65 17.41 -7.19
N LYS A 57 11.09 18.29 -6.38
CA LYS A 57 10.86 19.68 -6.77
C LYS A 57 12.18 20.34 -7.26
N ALA A 58 12.15 20.93 -8.44
CA ALA A 58 13.27 21.63 -9.07
C ALA A 58 14.49 20.75 -9.40
N LYS A 59 14.31 19.43 -9.51
CA LYS A 59 15.34 18.50 -10.00
C LYS A 59 14.82 17.71 -11.19
N GLU A 60 15.73 17.09 -11.91
CA GLU A 60 15.36 16.13 -12.96
C GLU A 60 14.78 14.85 -12.35
N ASP A 61 13.85 14.24 -13.08
CA ASP A 61 13.25 12.95 -12.68
C ASP A 61 14.31 11.86 -12.67
N LEU A 62 14.38 11.10 -11.59
CA LEU A 62 15.22 9.91 -11.50
C LEU A 62 14.41 8.67 -11.83
N LEU A 63 14.97 7.83 -12.70
CA LEU A 63 14.35 6.58 -13.14
C LEU A 63 15.18 5.40 -12.65
N TYR A 64 14.54 4.49 -11.90
CA TYR A 64 15.16 3.27 -11.40
C TYR A 64 14.49 2.04 -12.01
N GLU A 65 15.28 0.99 -12.20
CA GLU A 65 14.79 -0.36 -12.45
C GLU A 65 15.31 -1.28 -11.34
N ALA A 66 14.44 -2.11 -10.83
CA ALA A 66 14.79 -3.08 -9.79
C ALA A 66 14.06 -4.40 -10.00
N VAL A 67 14.60 -5.45 -9.39
CA VAL A 67 13.91 -6.74 -9.22
C VAL A 67 13.64 -6.94 -7.73
N THR A 68 12.40 -7.27 -7.42
CA THR A 68 11.98 -7.62 -6.06
C THR A 68 11.75 -9.12 -5.97
N TYR A 69 12.28 -9.74 -4.92
CA TYR A 69 12.04 -11.14 -4.55
C TYR A 69 11.47 -11.16 -3.14
N ARG A 70 10.37 -11.90 -2.96
CA ARG A 70 9.71 -12.05 -1.64
C ARG A 70 9.39 -13.52 -1.39
N ARG A 71 9.45 -13.91 -0.13
CA ARG A 71 8.87 -15.16 0.41
C ARG A 71 8.11 -14.78 1.66
N ASP A 72 6.82 -14.53 1.51
CA ASP A 72 6.00 -13.94 2.57
C ASP A 72 5.87 -14.85 3.80
N LEU A 73 5.84 -16.18 3.59
CA LEU A 73 5.77 -17.15 4.70
C LEU A 73 6.94 -17.03 5.70
N ASP A 74 8.12 -16.66 5.20
CA ASP A 74 9.34 -16.55 6.00
C ASP A 74 9.75 -15.08 6.22
N ASP A 75 8.89 -14.13 5.89
CA ASP A 75 9.16 -12.66 5.91
C ASP A 75 10.49 -12.29 5.22
N LYS A 76 10.80 -12.92 4.08
CA LYS A 76 12.03 -12.69 3.33
C LYS A 76 11.82 -11.72 2.18
N LEU A 77 12.76 -10.80 2.02
CA LEU A 77 12.74 -9.78 0.97
C LEU A 77 14.15 -9.54 0.45
N VAL A 78 14.26 -9.46 -0.87
CA VAL A 78 15.42 -8.89 -1.58
C VAL A 78 14.92 -7.90 -2.61
N ILE A 79 15.54 -6.73 -2.67
CA ILE A 79 15.36 -5.75 -3.76
C ILE A 79 16.74 -5.51 -4.35
N LEU A 80 16.91 -5.75 -5.64
CA LEU A 80 18.16 -5.52 -6.37
C LEU A 80 17.94 -4.44 -7.42
N PHE A 81 18.67 -3.35 -7.33
CA PHE A 81 18.63 -2.26 -8.31
C PHE A 81 19.49 -2.59 -9.53
N LEU A 82 18.92 -2.35 -10.72
CA LEU A 82 19.55 -2.59 -12.02
C LEU A 82 19.93 -1.31 -12.72
N LYS A 83 19.16 -0.23 -12.50
CA LYS A 83 19.39 1.10 -13.07
C LYS A 83 19.00 2.21 -12.10
N PRO A 84 19.55 3.43 -12.26
CA PRO A 84 20.62 3.82 -13.19
C PRO A 84 21.96 3.16 -12.83
N LYS A 85 22.99 3.36 -13.66
CA LYS A 85 24.32 2.75 -13.44
C LYS A 85 24.93 3.11 -12.08
N SER A 86 24.65 4.31 -11.56
CA SER A 86 25.09 4.77 -10.22
C SER A 86 24.49 3.98 -9.08
N GLU A 87 23.35 3.33 -9.30
CA GLU A 87 22.60 2.57 -8.30
C GLU A 87 22.62 1.06 -8.58
N ALA A 88 23.09 0.68 -9.76
CA ALA A 88 23.14 -0.74 -10.16
C ALA A 88 23.99 -1.55 -9.19
N GLY A 89 23.46 -2.70 -8.79
CA GLY A 89 24.08 -3.59 -7.81
C GLY A 89 23.80 -3.23 -6.35
N LYS A 90 23.32 -2.03 -6.02
CA LYS A 90 22.80 -1.78 -4.67
C LYS A 90 21.59 -2.66 -4.44
N GLY A 91 21.45 -3.15 -3.22
CA GLY A 91 20.32 -4.02 -2.90
C GLY A 91 19.95 -4.03 -1.45
N TYR A 92 18.69 -4.34 -1.20
CA TYR A 92 18.16 -4.51 0.14
C TYR A 92 17.92 -6.00 0.42
N LEU A 93 18.27 -6.42 1.61
CA LEU A 93 18.02 -7.78 2.10
C LEU A 93 17.38 -7.71 3.49
N ARG A 94 16.26 -8.40 3.67
CA ARG A 94 15.69 -8.63 4.99
C ARG A 94 16.32 -9.83 5.65
N ILE A 95 16.88 -9.61 6.84
CA ILE A 95 17.43 -10.62 7.73
C ILE A 95 16.69 -10.50 9.06
N ASP A 96 16.00 -11.53 9.47
CA ASP A 96 15.04 -11.51 10.56
C ASP A 96 14.02 -10.36 10.32
N LYS A 97 13.81 -9.47 11.26
CA LYS A 97 12.94 -8.30 11.10
C LYS A 97 13.69 -7.04 10.62
N ASN A 98 14.97 -7.15 10.26
CA ASN A 98 15.78 -5.99 9.90
C ASN A 98 16.02 -5.92 8.40
N LEU A 99 15.88 -4.73 7.83
CA LEU A 99 16.24 -4.46 6.45
C LEU A 99 17.65 -3.85 6.39
N PHE A 100 18.51 -4.44 5.57
CA PHE A 100 19.87 -3.98 5.33
C PHE A 100 20.04 -3.55 3.88
N LEU A 101 20.73 -2.44 3.67
CA LEU A 101 21.22 -2.00 2.36
C LEU A 101 22.64 -2.52 2.17
N TYR A 102 22.92 -3.13 1.04
CA TYR A 102 24.25 -3.40 0.52
C TYR A 102 24.60 -2.38 -0.56
N ASP A 103 25.74 -1.73 -0.40
CA ASP A 103 26.33 -0.85 -1.44
C ASP A 103 27.61 -1.50 -1.96
N PRO A 104 27.64 -2.00 -3.22
CA PRO A 104 28.82 -2.66 -3.80
C PRO A 104 29.99 -1.73 -4.03
N THR A 105 29.75 -0.40 -4.13
CA THR A 105 30.84 0.57 -4.37
C THR A 105 31.78 0.68 -3.18
N VAL A 106 31.28 0.44 -1.99
CA VAL A 106 32.03 0.47 -0.73
C VAL A 106 32.11 -0.90 -0.05
N GLY A 107 31.39 -1.90 -0.58
CA GLY A 107 31.37 -3.26 -0.02
C GLY A 107 30.75 -3.35 1.39
N LYS A 108 29.85 -2.42 1.75
CA LYS A 108 29.30 -2.32 3.12
C LYS A 108 27.82 -2.64 3.18
N TRP A 109 27.45 -3.19 4.34
CA TRP A 109 26.06 -3.42 4.74
C TRP A 109 25.65 -2.38 5.79
N GLU A 110 24.51 -1.71 5.58
CA GLU A 110 23.94 -0.73 6.51
C GLU A 110 22.53 -1.13 6.90
N ARG A 111 22.22 -1.12 8.20
CA ARG A 111 20.86 -1.34 8.70
C ARG A 111 20.00 -0.10 8.44
N ARG A 112 18.75 -0.33 8.01
CA ARG A 112 17.75 0.72 7.75
C ARG A 112 16.68 0.73 8.85
N THR A 113 16.28 1.93 9.23
CA THR A 113 15.16 2.15 10.18
C THR A 113 13.82 2.21 9.45
N GLU A 114 12.69 2.12 10.17
CA GLU A 114 11.33 2.07 9.59
C GLU A 114 11.02 3.27 8.69
N ARG A 115 11.58 4.44 9.02
CA ARG A 115 11.31 5.69 8.30
C ARG A 115 12.34 6.01 7.23
N ASP A 116 13.38 5.19 7.09
CA ASP A 116 14.38 5.39 6.05
C ASP A 116 13.78 5.23 4.66
N ARG A 117 14.15 6.13 3.76
CA ARG A 117 13.75 6.08 2.35
C ARG A 117 14.51 4.97 1.63
N ILE A 118 13.83 4.27 0.74
CA ILE A 118 14.44 3.30 -0.17
C ILE A 118 15.09 4.08 -1.31
N ILE A 119 16.42 4.07 -1.35
CA ILE A 119 17.25 4.71 -2.38
C ILE A 119 16.86 6.17 -2.71
N GLY A 120 16.47 6.92 -1.69
CA GLY A 120 16.04 8.33 -1.86
C GLY A 120 14.62 8.54 -2.36
N THR A 121 13.89 7.49 -2.70
CA THR A 121 12.49 7.58 -3.12
C THR A 121 11.55 7.92 -1.95
N ASN A 122 10.27 8.17 -2.22
CA ASN A 122 9.27 8.34 -1.17
C ASN A 122 8.75 7.01 -0.59
N SER A 123 9.20 5.86 -1.14
CA SER A 123 9.03 4.57 -0.50
C SER A 123 9.90 4.48 0.76
N ARG A 124 9.35 3.91 1.82
CA ARG A 124 10.04 3.76 3.11
C ARG A 124 10.21 2.29 3.46
N ARG A 125 11.12 1.98 4.36
CA ARG A 125 11.30 0.62 4.86
C ARG A 125 9.99 0.03 5.36
N SER A 126 9.16 0.80 6.09
CA SER A 126 7.87 0.37 6.61
C SER A 126 6.86 -0.06 5.54
N ASP A 127 7.01 0.34 4.27
CA ASP A 127 6.14 -0.11 3.18
C ASP A 127 6.35 -1.60 2.82
N PHE A 128 7.43 -2.18 3.30
CA PHE A 128 7.81 -3.57 3.07
C PHE A 128 7.65 -4.44 4.31
N ASP A 129 7.26 -3.85 5.45
CA ASP A 129 7.01 -4.59 6.68
C ASP A 129 5.68 -5.35 6.59
N GLU A 130 5.54 -6.34 7.44
CA GLU A 130 4.32 -7.12 7.56
C GLU A 130 3.15 -6.21 7.97
N SER A 131 2.05 -6.28 7.23
CA SER A 131 0.84 -5.53 7.56
C SER A 131 0.11 -6.21 8.72
N ARG A 132 -0.24 -5.44 9.75
CA ARG A 132 -0.93 -5.89 10.96
C ARG A 132 -2.00 -4.89 11.39
N LEU A 133 -2.70 -4.33 10.42
CA LEU A 133 -3.70 -3.27 10.64
C LEU A 133 -4.81 -3.72 11.61
N ALA A 134 -5.31 -4.96 11.44
CA ALA A 134 -6.35 -5.50 12.29
C ALA A 134 -5.92 -5.69 13.76
N GLU A 135 -4.62 -5.91 13.99
CA GLU A 135 -4.05 -6.16 15.32
C GLU A 135 -3.57 -4.89 16.00
N GLU A 136 -2.93 -3.98 15.24
CA GLU A 136 -2.19 -2.83 15.76
C GLU A 136 -3.02 -1.55 15.82
N PHE A 137 -4.21 -1.53 15.15
CA PHE A 137 -5.03 -0.33 15.07
C PHE A 137 -6.46 -0.56 15.56
N ASP A 138 -7.05 0.50 16.09
CA ASP A 138 -8.49 0.60 16.37
C ASP A 138 -9.14 1.34 15.20
N PRO A 139 -10.06 0.68 14.47
CA PRO A 139 -10.73 1.26 13.33
C PRO A 139 -11.95 2.08 13.72
N LYS A 140 -12.18 3.16 12.97
CA LYS A 140 -13.40 3.96 13.01
C LYS A 140 -13.95 4.10 11.60
N TYR A 141 -15.23 3.80 11.41
CA TYR A 141 -15.89 3.97 10.13
C TYR A 141 -16.21 5.44 9.89
N VAL A 142 -15.67 6.02 8.82
CA VAL A 142 -15.95 7.39 8.40
C VAL A 142 -17.19 7.43 7.50
N GLY A 143 -17.29 6.47 6.57
CA GLY A 143 -18.43 6.37 5.66
C GLY A 143 -18.12 5.64 4.36
N GLU A 144 -19.12 5.58 3.48
CA GLU A 144 -18.93 5.22 2.08
C GLU A 144 -18.74 6.48 1.24
N GLU A 145 -17.77 6.45 0.35
CA GLU A 145 -17.43 7.58 -0.51
C GLU A 145 -17.27 7.12 -1.96
N LYS A 146 -17.18 8.09 -2.87
CA LYS A 146 -16.73 7.87 -4.24
C LYS A 146 -15.28 8.31 -4.38
N LEU A 147 -14.43 7.40 -4.83
CA LEU A 147 -13.06 7.69 -5.25
C LEU A 147 -12.95 7.45 -6.76
N GLY A 148 -13.15 8.51 -7.54
CA GLY A 148 -13.33 8.39 -8.99
C GLY A 148 -14.59 7.56 -9.31
N SER A 149 -14.44 6.46 -10.06
CA SER A 149 -15.53 5.53 -10.38
C SER A 149 -15.81 4.48 -9.30
N PHE A 150 -14.94 4.36 -8.28
CA PHE A 150 -15.04 3.34 -7.25
C PHE A 150 -15.92 3.78 -6.08
N SER A 151 -16.75 2.86 -5.56
CA SER A 151 -17.35 3.00 -4.23
C SER A 151 -16.37 2.45 -3.20
N VAL A 152 -16.07 3.21 -2.19
CA VAL A 152 -15.05 2.85 -1.19
C VAL A 152 -15.57 2.98 0.23
N HIS A 153 -15.10 2.09 1.11
CA HIS A 153 -15.22 2.28 2.54
C HIS A 153 -14.05 3.15 3.01
N HIS A 154 -14.35 4.25 3.68
CA HIS A 154 -13.34 5.09 4.30
C HIS A 154 -13.23 4.74 5.78
N LEU A 155 -12.06 4.27 6.20
CA LEU A 155 -11.71 3.97 7.58
C LEU A 155 -10.64 4.93 8.08
N GLU A 156 -10.83 5.42 9.30
CA GLU A 156 -9.82 6.09 10.12
C GLU A 156 -9.29 5.08 11.13
N LEU A 157 -7.97 4.92 11.21
CA LEU A 157 -7.30 3.96 12.08
C LEU A 157 -6.40 4.69 13.06
N HIS A 158 -6.50 4.35 14.34
CA HIS A 158 -5.61 4.87 15.39
C HIS A 158 -4.77 3.73 15.95
N ALA A 159 -3.46 3.93 16.04
CA ALA A 159 -2.57 2.94 16.63
C ALA A 159 -2.94 2.66 18.08
N ARG A 160 -2.98 1.38 18.45
CA ARG A 160 -3.22 0.94 19.82
C ARG A 160 -2.08 1.35 20.73
N PRO A 161 -2.35 1.57 22.02
CA PRO A 161 -1.30 1.82 22.99
C PRO A 161 -0.24 0.72 22.97
N GLY A 162 1.03 1.11 22.81
CA GLY A 162 2.16 0.18 22.75
C GLY A 162 2.44 -0.45 21.39
N ALA A 163 1.64 -0.17 20.35
CA ALA A 163 1.96 -0.60 19.00
C ALA A 163 3.19 0.15 18.46
N ASP A 164 4.15 -0.60 17.92
CA ASP A 164 5.35 -0.04 17.29
C ASP A 164 5.09 0.16 15.79
N VAL A 165 4.53 1.32 15.46
CA VAL A 165 4.10 1.66 14.10
C VAL A 165 4.77 2.94 13.61
N ALA A 166 5.06 2.99 12.32
CA ALA A 166 5.69 4.16 11.68
C ALA A 166 4.79 5.41 11.71
N TYR A 167 3.47 5.21 11.61
CA TYR A 167 2.47 6.27 11.58
C TYR A 167 1.29 5.91 12.48
N PRO A 168 1.02 6.71 13.52
CA PRO A 168 0.00 6.39 14.51
C PRO A 168 -1.44 6.60 14.04
N ILE A 169 -1.65 7.35 12.97
CA ILE A 169 -2.98 7.59 12.40
C ILE A 169 -2.92 7.32 10.89
N LEU A 170 -3.87 6.50 10.42
CA LEU A 170 -4.01 6.16 9.01
C LEU A 170 -5.45 6.42 8.56
N HIS A 171 -5.61 6.85 7.31
CA HIS A 171 -6.89 6.81 6.63
C HIS A 171 -6.78 5.86 5.43
N LEU A 172 -7.74 4.96 5.28
CA LEU A 172 -7.80 3.98 4.20
C LEU A 172 -9.10 4.14 3.41
N TRP A 173 -8.98 4.17 2.09
CA TRP A 173 -10.10 4.07 1.15
C TRP A 173 -10.02 2.71 0.49
N ILE A 174 -10.94 1.82 0.87
CA ILE A 174 -10.95 0.41 0.49
C ILE A 174 -12.09 0.20 -0.47
N ASP A 175 -11.81 -0.31 -1.67
CA ASP A 175 -12.82 -0.61 -2.68
C ASP A 175 -13.84 -1.62 -2.15
N ALA A 176 -15.11 -1.24 -2.15
CA ALA A 176 -16.20 -2.04 -1.63
C ALA A 176 -16.42 -3.36 -2.40
N ALA A 177 -16.03 -3.39 -3.68
CA ALA A 177 -16.21 -4.58 -4.53
C ALA A 177 -15.07 -5.59 -4.38
N THR A 178 -13.84 -5.12 -4.19
CA THR A 178 -12.66 -5.99 -4.24
C THR A 178 -11.88 -6.03 -2.93
N ASN A 179 -12.18 -5.18 -1.95
CA ASN A 179 -11.42 -4.96 -0.72
C ASN A 179 -9.94 -4.54 -0.97
N ASN A 180 -9.63 -3.96 -2.13
CA ASN A 180 -8.31 -3.41 -2.39
C ASN A 180 -8.20 -2.00 -1.82
N VAL A 181 -7.06 -1.67 -1.21
CA VAL A 181 -6.78 -0.31 -0.74
C VAL A 181 -6.43 0.55 -1.95
N LEU A 182 -7.31 1.49 -2.32
CA LEU A 182 -7.09 2.39 -3.45
C LEU A 182 -6.35 3.65 -3.06
N LYS A 183 -6.53 4.12 -1.80
CA LYS A 183 -5.84 5.28 -1.25
C LYS A 183 -5.52 5.03 0.22
N ARG A 184 -4.35 5.48 0.64
CA ARG A 184 -3.90 5.50 2.03
C ARG A 184 -3.33 6.87 2.34
N GLN A 185 -3.67 7.42 3.50
CA GLN A 185 -3.05 8.62 4.05
C GLN A 185 -2.44 8.29 5.39
N GLU A 186 -1.28 8.87 5.67
CA GLU A 186 -0.47 8.62 6.86
C GLU A 186 -0.21 9.92 7.58
N PHE A 187 -0.55 9.95 8.87
CA PHE A 187 -0.49 11.14 9.68
C PHE A 187 0.45 10.98 10.87
N ALA A 188 1.06 12.08 11.27
CA ALA A 188 1.72 12.19 12.56
C ALA A 188 0.68 12.20 13.69
N LEU A 189 1.12 11.98 14.93
CA LEU A 189 0.28 12.07 16.12
C LEU A 189 -0.40 13.44 16.30
N SER A 190 0.24 14.49 15.78
CA SER A 190 -0.32 15.86 15.75
C SER A 190 -1.49 16.04 14.78
N GLY A 191 -1.87 15.01 14.01
CA GLY A 191 -2.85 15.11 12.93
C GLY A 191 -2.28 15.70 11.62
N ARG A 192 -0.97 15.99 11.55
CA ARG A 192 -0.36 16.48 10.31
C ARG A 192 -0.25 15.36 9.29
N LEU A 193 -0.80 15.56 8.10
CA LEU A 193 -0.64 14.65 6.97
C LEU A 193 0.83 14.62 6.52
N ILE A 194 1.39 13.43 6.44
CA ILE A 194 2.80 13.18 6.11
C ILE A 194 2.93 12.68 4.68
N ARG A 195 2.07 11.73 4.27
CA ARG A 195 2.18 11.03 3.00
C ARG A 195 0.80 10.59 2.51
N THR A 196 0.60 10.64 1.19
CA THR A 196 -0.56 10.04 0.51
C THR A 196 -0.08 9.03 -0.51
N THR A 197 -0.64 7.83 -0.47
CA THR A 197 -0.39 6.75 -1.44
C THR A 197 -1.68 6.41 -2.16
N TYR A 198 -1.61 6.30 -3.49
CA TYR A 198 -2.69 5.81 -4.34
C TYR A 198 -2.25 4.51 -5.04
N ASN A 199 -3.18 3.56 -5.12
CA ASN A 199 -3.02 2.33 -5.89
C ASN A 199 -4.14 2.28 -6.96
N PRO A 200 -3.99 3.02 -8.07
CA PRO A 200 -5.07 3.21 -9.04
C PRO A 200 -5.40 1.96 -9.85
N GLN A 201 -4.46 1.01 -9.92
CA GLN A 201 -4.60 -0.21 -10.70
C GLN A 201 -4.15 -1.42 -9.90
N TRP A 202 -5.02 -2.41 -9.82
CA TRP A 202 -4.76 -3.71 -9.24
C TRP A 202 -4.83 -4.81 -10.30
N ALA A 203 -4.06 -5.86 -10.10
CA ALA A 203 -4.14 -7.10 -10.86
C ALA A 203 -4.27 -8.27 -9.91
N LYS A 204 -4.73 -9.39 -10.44
CA LYS A 204 -4.72 -10.67 -9.74
C LYS A 204 -4.03 -11.72 -10.60
N LYS A 205 -3.36 -12.67 -9.95
CA LYS A 205 -2.69 -13.79 -10.59
C LYS A 205 -2.82 -15.03 -9.70
N TYR A 206 -3.10 -16.16 -10.31
CA TYR A 206 -3.18 -17.41 -9.57
C TYR A 206 -1.80 -17.84 -9.08
N SER A 207 -1.69 -18.15 -7.78
CA SER A 207 -0.50 -18.68 -7.14
C SER A 207 -0.63 -20.18 -6.92
N GLN A 208 0.27 -20.96 -7.53
CA GLN A 208 0.29 -22.42 -7.36
C GLN A 208 0.59 -22.83 -5.91
N SER A 209 1.50 -22.14 -5.25
CA SER A 209 1.89 -22.43 -3.87
C SER A 209 0.76 -22.12 -2.87
N LYS A 210 -0.04 -21.09 -3.15
CA LYS A 210 -1.17 -20.67 -2.33
C LYS A 210 -2.48 -21.35 -2.71
N LYS A 211 -2.57 -21.93 -3.91
CA LYS A 211 -3.80 -22.48 -4.51
C LYS A 211 -4.96 -21.45 -4.52
N ALA A 212 -4.62 -20.18 -4.69
CA ALA A 212 -5.56 -19.06 -4.67
C ALA A 212 -5.09 -17.92 -5.58
N ASP A 213 -6.03 -17.04 -5.95
CA ASP A 213 -5.71 -15.77 -6.60
C ASP A 213 -5.07 -14.83 -5.58
N ILE A 214 -3.90 -14.28 -5.91
CA ILE A 214 -3.30 -13.19 -5.17
C ILE A 214 -3.53 -11.86 -5.90
N TYR A 215 -3.65 -10.81 -5.11
CA TYR A 215 -3.84 -9.46 -5.61
C TYR A 215 -2.58 -8.64 -5.37
N TYR A 216 -2.22 -7.80 -6.33
CA TYR A 216 -1.09 -6.89 -6.21
C TYR A 216 -1.37 -5.58 -6.96
N PRO A 217 -0.87 -4.42 -6.47
CA PRO A 217 -0.97 -3.18 -7.20
C PRO A 217 -0.07 -3.24 -8.43
N LYS A 218 -0.60 -2.85 -9.60
CA LYS A 218 0.22 -2.67 -10.83
C LYS A 218 0.94 -1.33 -10.82
N GLU A 219 0.38 -0.38 -10.12
CA GLU A 219 0.88 0.98 -10.01
C GLU A 219 0.65 1.50 -8.60
N ILE A 220 1.69 2.13 -8.03
CA ILE A 220 1.67 2.79 -6.73
C ILE A 220 2.16 4.21 -6.95
N ARG A 221 1.40 5.21 -6.50
CA ARG A 221 1.79 6.62 -6.53
C ARG A 221 1.89 7.16 -5.10
N ILE A 222 3.07 7.62 -4.73
CA ILE A 222 3.37 8.11 -3.39
C ILE A 222 3.66 9.61 -3.48
N PHE A 223 2.96 10.42 -2.69
CA PHE A 223 3.14 11.85 -2.59
C PHE A 223 3.66 12.23 -1.22
N ASP A 224 4.72 13.00 -1.18
CA ASP A 224 5.21 13.62 0.05
C ASP A 224 4.34 14.85 0.34
N GLU A 225 3.63 14.84 1.46
CA GLU A 225 2.74 15.93 1.84
C GLU A 225 3.43 17.00 2.67
N ILE A 226 4.67 16.74 3.08
CA ILE A 226 5.56 17.69 3.75
C ILE A 226 6.32 18.50 2.72
N GLU A 227 7.02 17.81 1.82
CA GLU A 227 7.77 18.40 0.72
C GLU A 227 6.94 18.32 -0.56
N LYS A 228 5.92 19.19 -0.65
CA LYS A 228 4.99 19.21 -1.78
C LYS A 228 5.72 19.39 -3.10
N GLY A 229 5.37 18.53 -4.05
CA GLY A 229 6.02 18.43 -5.36
C GLY A 229 6.94 17.23 -5.47
N ASN A 230 7.31 16.59 -4.36
CA ASN A 230 8.02 15.33 -4.36
C ASN A 230 7.03 14.17 -4.48
N SER A 231 7.30 13.24 -5.38
CA SER A 231 6.48 12.06 -5.57
C SER A 231 7.28 10.90 -6.13
N THR A 232 6.77 9.70 -5.91
CA THR A 232 7.32 8.45 -6.48
C THR A 232 6.20 7.69 -7.16
N VAL A 233 6.43 7.25 -8.39
CA VAL A 233 5.56 6.32 -9.11
C VAL A 233 6.29 5.00 -9.23
N VAL A 234 5.66 3.91 -8.79
CA VAL A 234 6.18 2.56 -8.89
C VAL A 234 5.27 1.77 -9.82
N LEU A 235 5.83 1.22 -10.90
CA LEU A 235 5.15 0.33 -11.82
C LEU A 235 5.67 -1.10 -11.63
N ILE A 236 4.77 -2.02 -11.28
CA ILE A 236 5.08 -3.43 -11.06
C ILE A 236 4.79 -4.21 -12.33
N ARG A 237 5.79 -4.92 -12.84
CA ARG A 237 5.73 -5.68 -14.10
C ARG A 237 6.22 -7.12 -13.88
N ASP A 238 5.89 -7.97 -14.83
CA ASP A 238 6.44 -9.33 -14.97
C ASP A 238 6.40 -10.12 -13.64
N VAL A 239 5.25 -10.11 -12.98
CA VAL A 239 5.06 -10.83 -11.73
C VAL A 239 5.12 -12.33 -11.99
N ASP A 240 6.06 -13.00 -11.30
CA ASP A 240 6.23 -14.45 -11.28
C ASP A 240 6.00 -14.98 -9.86
N LEU A 241 5.16 -16.01 -9.74
CA LEU A 241 4.74 -16.62 -8.47
C LEU A 241 5.25 -18.07 -8.33
N ASN A 242 6.21 -18.45 -9.16
CA ASN A 242 6.88 -19.74 -9.04
C ASN A 242 7.78 -19.78 -7.80
N PRO A 243 8.00 -20.98 -7.22
CA PRO A 243 8.91 -21.15 -6.09
C PRO A 243 10.29 -20.56 -6.36
N LEU A 244 10.83 -19.80 -5.41
CA LEU A 244 12.15 -19.20 -5.48
C LEU A 244 13.18 -20.07 -4.77
N PRO A 245 14.42 -20.18 -5.30
CA PRO A 245 15.52 -20.83 -4.60
C PRO A 245 15.81 -20.14 -3.25
N ALA A 246 16.06 -20.92 -2.20
CA ALA A 246 16.28 -20.39 -0.86
C ALA A 246 17.54 -19.50 -0.75
N ASN A 247 18.55 -19.75 -1.57
CA ASN A 247 19.81 -19.00 -1.58
C ASN A 247 19.66 -17.53 -2.03
N ILE A 248 18.57 -17.18 -2.72
CA ILE A 248 18.29 -15.77 -3.13
C ILE A 248 18.29 -14.85 -1.90
N PHE A 249 17.79 -15.35 -0.76
CA PHE A 249 17.60 -14.56 0.46
C PHE A 249 18.84 -14.59 1.37
N THR A 250 20.04 -14.50 0.78
CA THR A 250 21.31 -14.50 1.49
C THR A 250 22.20 -13.33 1.10
N LYS A 251 23.06 -12.88 2.03
CA LYS A 251 24.09 -11.87 1.74
C LYS A 251 24.97 -12.28 0.55
N ALA A 252 25.46 -13.53 0.55
CA ALA A 252 26.34 -14.04 -0.50
C ALA A 252 25.70 -13.98 -1.89
N TRP A 253 24.39 -14.29 -1.99
CA TRP A 253 23.69 -14.19 -3.26
C TRP A 253 23.59 -12.72 -3.72
N LEU A 254 23.16 -11.82 -2.85
CA LEU A 254 23.02 -10.40 -3.21
C LEU A 254 24.37 -9.81 -3.62
N GLU A 255 25.44 -10.06 -2.86
CA GLU A 255 26.80 -9.63 -3.18
C GLU A 255 27.28 -10.18 -4.54
N SER A 256 26.91 -11.43 -4.87
CA SER A 256 27.26 -12.03 -6.18
C SER A 256 26.54 -11.39 -7.37
N LYS A 257 25.35 -10.82 -7.15
CA LYS A 257 24.53 -10.13 -8.17
C LYS A 257 24.82 -8.64 -8.27
N SER A 258 25.53 -8.12 -7.32
CA SER A 258 25.90 -6.70 -7.22
C SER A 258 27.22 -6.34 -7.93
N ARG A 259 27.83 -7.31 -8.65
CA ARG A 259 29.12 -7.15 -9.36
C ARG A 259 28.89 -6.68 -10.79
#